data_f34873fb2b9c8a38d4e791e0b654ce9b
#
_entry.id   f34873fb2b9c8a38d4e791e0b654ce9b
#
_cell.length_a   1.000
_cell.length_b   1.000
_cell.length_c   1.000
_cell.angle_alpha   90.00
_cell.angle_beta   90.00
_cell.angle_gamma   90.00
#
_symmetry.space_group_name_H-M   'P 1'
#
loop_
_entity.id
_entity.type
_entity.pdbx_description
1 polymer ?
#
loop_
_entity_poly.entity_id
_entity_poly.type
_entity_poly.pdbx_seq_one_letter_code
_entity_poly.pdbx_strand_id
1 'polypeptide(L)'
;DKMLSKAKTLQAVLEMQKLFPDAHCELDHKTPFQLLIATILSAQATDKGVNKVTPKLFAIYPNAHALANSEEEVVIECIQSLGLYRNKAKNIRLCAQQLVERFNGEVPRTREELVQLAGVGRKTANVVLSVAFGLPAFAVDTHVERISKRLQMVKQSASVLEVEETLCKKLPKDLWGKAHHWMIFFGRYHCIARKPKCASCPLLDICAYGKKE
;
A
#
# COMPACT_ATOMS: atom_id res chain seq x y z
N ASP A 1 -23.97 -15.32 8.01
CA ASP A 1 -23.27 -14.88 6.81
C ASP A 1 -22.07 -15.77 6.53
N LYS A 2 -22.15 -16.47 5.43
CA LYS A 2 -21.04 -17.34 5.04
C LYS A 2 -19.94 -16.54 4.38
N MET A 3 -18.80 -16.45 5.06
CA MET A 3 -17.59 -15.91 4.46
C MET A 3 -17.03 -16.92 3.45
N LEU A 4 -16.35 -16.41 2.45
CA LEU A 4 -15.67 -17.23 1.45
C LEU A 4 -14.62 -18.09 2.15
N SER A 5 -14.56 -19.38 1.79
CA SER A 5 -13.62 -20.30 2.41
C SER A 5 -12.17 -19.95 2.11
N LYS A 6 -11.24 -20.53 2.88
CA LYS A 6 -9.80 -20.37 2.65
C LYS A 6 -9.43 -20.83 1.22
N ALA A 7 -9.95 -21.98 0.78
CA ALA A 7 -9.67 -22.50 -0.56
C ALA A 7 -10.19 -21.59 -1.66
N LYS A 8 -11.42 -21.08 -1.52
CA LYS A 8 -12.02 -20.19 -2.51
C LYS A 8 -11.37 -18.80 -2.50
N THR A 9 -10.94 -18.33 -1.33
CA THR A 9 -10.18 -17.08 -1.24
C THR A 9 -8.88 -17.17 -2.03
N LEU A 10 -8.14 -18.26 -1.87
CA LEU A 10 -6.92 -18.50 -2.64
C LEU A 10 -7.21 -18.60 -4.13
N GLN A 11 -8.26 -19.32 -4.51
CA GLN A 11 -8.69 -19.43 -5.91
C GLN A 11 -8.99 -18.05 -6.50
N ALA A 12 -9.73 -17.21 -5.78
CA ALA A 12 -10.07 -15.86 -6.21
C ALA A 12 -8.83 -15.02 -6.46
N VAL A 13 -7.88 -15.06 -5.53
CA VAL A 13 -6.64 -14.28 -5.64
C VAL A 13 -5.79 -14.77 -6.82
N LEU A 14 -5.75 -16.09 -7.07
CA LEU A 14 -5.04 -16.64 -8.22
C LEU A 14 -5.71 -16.27 -9.55
N GLU A 15 -7.03 -16.11 -9.58
CA GLU A 15 -7.72 -15.59 -10.77
C GLU A 15 -7.36 -14.11 -11.00
N MET A 16 -7.19 -13.33 -9.93
CA MET A 16 -6.71 -11.94 -10.04
C MET A 16 -5.29 -11.91 -10.61
N GLN A 17 -4.44 -12.85 -10.21
CA GLN A 17 -3.08 -12.99 -10.77
C GLN A 17 -3.13 -13.21 -12.27
N LYS A 18 -4.05 -14.05 -12.76
CA LYS A 18 -4.19 -14.30 -14.20
C LYS A 18 -4.57 -13.05 -14.98
N LEU A 19 -5.42 -12.19 -14.39
CA LEU A 19 -5.80 -10.92 -15.00
C LEU A 19 -4.67 -9.90 -14.96
N PHE A 20 -3.90 -9.88 -13.88
CA PHE A 20 -2.87 -8.88 -13.63
C PHE A 20 -1.54 -9.53 -13.23
N PRO A 21 -0.94 -10.33 -14.12
CA PRO A 21 0.31 -11.04 -13.78
C PRO A 21 1.48 -10.10 -13.48
N ASP A 22 1.44 -8.87 -13.99
CA ASP A 22 2.49 -7.87 -13.82
C ASP A 22 2.19 -6.86 -12.71
N ALA A 23 1.20 -7.15 -11.85
CA ALA A 23 0.86 -6.27 -10.74
C ALA A 23 2.07 -6.02 -9.84
N HIS A 24 2.31 -4.75 -9.53
CA HIS A 24 3.49 -4.31 -8.79
C HIS A 24 3.19 -3.01 -8.06
N CYS A 25 4.14 -2.54 -7.25
CA CYS A 25 4.06 -1.22 -6.62
C CYS A 25 4.23 -0.14 -7.69
N GLU A 26 3.22 0.73 -7.83
CA GLU A 26 3.23 1.80 -8.83
C GLU A 26 3.91 3.08 -8.35
N LEU A 27 4.40 3.12 -7.10
CA LEU A 27 5.21 4.23 -6.59
C LEU A 27 6.66 4.06 -7.06
N ASP A 28 7.17 5.03 -7.79
CA ASP A 28 8.56 5.02 -8.27
C ASP A 28 9.53 5.19 -7.10
N HIS A 29 10.55 4.35 -7.04
CA HIS A 29 11.58 4.41 -6.01
C HIS A 29 12.82 3.63 -6.43
N LYS A 30 13.98 4.01 -5.90
CA LYS A 30 15.25 3.33 -6.16
C LYS A 30 15.81 2.66 -4.91
N THR A 31 15.40 3.09 -3.72
CA THR A 31 15.90 2.59 -2.44
C THR A 31 14.75 2.40 -1.46
N PRO A 32 14.95 1.61 -0.37
CA PRO A 32 13.93 1.50 0.69
C PRO A 32 13.54 2.85 1.28
N PHE A 33 14.49 3.76 1.46
CA PHE A 33 14.21 5.11 1.93
C PHE A 33 13.25 5.84 0.99
N GLN A 34 13.51 5.80 -0.32
CA GLN A 34 12.66 6.47 -1.30
C GLN A 34 11.24 5.89 -1.31
N LEU A 35 11.11 4.56 -1.18
CA LEU A 35 9.80 3.92 -1.07
C LEU A 35 9.06 4.38 0.19
N LEU A 36 9.75 4.41 1.33
CA LEU A 36 9.16 4.86 2.59
C LEU A 36 8.60 6.27 2.45
N ILE A 37 9.40 7.19 1.94
CA ILE A 37 8.99 8.59 1.76
C ILE A 37 7.83 8.69 0.75
N ALA A 38 7.93 8.00 -0.39
CA ALA A 38 6.87 7.99 -1.40
C ALA A 38 5.56 7.47 -0.81
N THR A 39 5.61 6.43 0.02
CA THR A 39 4.43 5.84 0.65
C THR A 39 3.81 6.80 1.66
N ILE A 40 4.62 7.51 2.45
CA ILE A 40 4.13 8.56 3.35
C ILE A 40 3.40 9.64 2.54
N LEU A 41 3.99 10.06 1.42
CA LEU A 41 3.40 11.08 0.57
C LEU A 41 2.11 10.62 -0.11
N SER A 42 1.92 9.31 -0.29
CA SER A 42 0.75 8.76 -0.97
C SER A 42 -0.54 8.78 -0.15
N ALA A 43 -0.48 9.11 1.14
CA ALA A 43 -1.67 9.21 1.97
C ALA A 43 -2.63 10.25 1.38
N GLN A 44 -3.85 9.82 1.05
CA GLN A 44 -4.89 10.66 0.43
C GLN A 44 -4.41 11.35 -0.86
N ALA A 45 -3.51 10.69 -1.60
CA ALA A 45 -3.00 11.16 -2.88
C ALA A 45 -2.90 9.98 -3.84
N THR A 46 -2.84 10.27 -5.14
CA THR A 46 -2.65 9.22 -6.15
C THR A 46 -1.17 8.90 -6.31
N ASP A 47 -0.87 7.65 -6.70
CA ASP A 47 0.51 7.26 -7.01
C ASP A 47 1.09 8.13 -8.12
N LYS A 48 0.27 8.45 -9.13
CA LYS A 48 0.66 9.34 -10.22
C LYS A 48 1.05 10.73 -9.73
N GLY A 49 0.28 11.29 -8.79
CA GLY A 49 0.59 12.58 -8.18
C GLY A 49 1.89 12.56 -7.40
N VAL A 50 2.13 11.48 -6.64
CA VAL A 50 3.39 11.30 -5.90
C VAL A 50 4.56 11.17 -6.87
N ASN A 51 4.42 10.36 -7.91
CA ASN A 51 5.49 10.14 -8.90
C ASN A 51 5.86 11.41 -9.69
N LYS A 52 5.00 12.42 -9.70
CA LYS A 52 5.33 13.71 -10.30
C LYS A 52 6.25 14.57 -9.44
N VAL A 53 6.19 14.41 -8.11
CA VAL A 53 6.94 15.26 -7.19
C VAL A 53 8.22 14.61 -6.66
N THR A 54 8.28 13.28 -6.59
CA THR A 54 9.43 12.58 -6.01
C THR A 54 10.72 12.71 -6.81
N PRO A 55 10.72 12.80 -8.16
CA PRO A 55 11.98 13.00 -8.88
C PRO A 55 12.74 14.24 -8.44
N LYS A 56 12.07 15.38 -8.29
CA LYS A 56 12.69 16.62 -7.82
C LYS A 56 13.13 16.50 -6.36
N LEU A 57 12.25 15.95 -5.52
CA LEU A 57 12.53 15.76 -4.10
C LEU A 57 13.78 14.91 -3.89
N PHE A 58 13.87 13.77 -4.56
CA PHE A 58 14.98 12.82 -4.39
C PHE A 58 16.25 13.25 -5.14
N ALA A 59 16.14 14.14 -6.11
CA ALA A 59 17.32 14.75 -6.73
C ALA A 59 18.04 15.66 -5.72
N ILE A 60 17.28 16.38 -4.89
CA ILE A 60 17.83 17.27 -3.87
C ILE A 60 18.17 16.51 -2.60
N TYR A 61 17.31 15.59 -2.18
CA TYR A 61 17.41 14.85 -0.92
C TYR A 61 17.33 13.34 -1.17
N PRO A 62 18.42 12.71 -1.68
CA PRO A 62 18.37 11.31 -2.12
C PRO A 62 18.33 10.27 -0.99
N ASN A 63 18.69 10.65 0.23
CA ASN A 63 18.76 9.72 1.37
C ASN A 63 18.29 10.40 2.66
N ALA A 64 18.26 9.61 3.74
CA ALA A 64 17.76 10.07 5.03
C ALA A 64 18.60 11.23 5.59
N HIS A 65 19.92 11.15 5.46
CA HIS A 65 20.81 12.21 5.97
C HIS A 65 20.53 13.54 5.27
N ALA A 66 20.39 13.52 3.94
CA ALA A 66 20.10 14.74 3.17
C ALA A 66 18.74 15.33 3.58
N LEU A 67 17.71 14.52 3.68
CA LEU A 67 16.38 14.99 4.04
C LEU A 67 16.30 15.45 5.50
N ALA A 68 17.02 14.77 6.41
CA ALA A 68 17.08 15.17 7.83
C ALA A 68 17.67 16.58 8.01
N ASN A 69 18.60 16.97 7.15
CA ASN A 69 19.25 18.27 7.18
C ASN A 69 18.60 19.28 6.22
N SER A 70 17.42 18.96 5.70
CA SER A 70 16.73 19.80 4.72
C SER A 70 16.10 21.04 5.35
N GLU A 71 15.82 22.02 4.51
CA GLU A 71 15.01 23.18 4.87
C GLU A 71 13.55 22.88 4.50
N GLU A 72 12.64 23.13 5.44
CA GLU A 72 11.22 22.84 5.25
C GLU A 72 10.66 23.52 4.00
N GLU A 73 11.04 24.77 3.74
CA GLU A 73 10.56 25.53 2.59
C GLU A 73 10.92 24.87 1.26
N VAL A 74 12.12 24.30 1.16
CA VAL A 74 12.56 23.61 -0.05
C VAL A 74 11.77 22.31 -0.24
N VAL A 75 11.53 21.58 0.84
CA VAL A 75 10.72 20.36 0.80
C VAL A 75 9.30 20.70 0.35
N ILE A 76 8.71 21.75 0.91
CA ILE A 76 7.36 22.21 0.54
C ILE A 76 7.31 22.55 -0.96
N GLU A 77 8.29 23.26 -1.49
CA GLU A 77 8.34 23.58 -2.93
C GLU A 77 8.30 22.33 -3.78
N CYS A 78 8.97 21.26 -3.34
CA CYS A 78 8.98 20.00 -4.09
C CYS A 78 7.62 19.30 -4.14
N ILE A 79 6.83 19.36 -3.05
CA ILE A 79 5.64 18.53 -2.88
C ILE A 79 4.32 19.32 -2.82
N GLN A 80 4.35 20.63 -3.05
CA GLN A 80 3.19 21.51 -2.84
C GLN A 80 1.97 21.19 -3.71
N SER A 81 2.13 20.41 -4.77
CA SER A 81 0.99 19.96 -5.57
C SER A 81 0.18 18.83 -4.92
N LEU A 82 0.71 18.23 -3.84
CA LEU A 82 0.02 17.19 -3.10
C LEU A 82 -0.90 17.80 -2.04
N GLY A 83 -2.05 17.16 -1.81
CA GLY A 83 -2.90 17.52 -0.69
C GLY A 83 -2.18 17.30 0.64
N LEU A 84 -2.46 18.16 1.63
CA LEU A 84 -1.84 18.10 2.96
C LEU A 84 -0.31 18.23 2.91
N TYR A 85 0.19 18.96 1.94
CA TYR A 85 1.64 19.03 1.70
C TYR A 85 2.43 19.59 2.90
N ARG A 86 1.87 20.51 3.69
CA ARG A 86 2.56 21.06 4.86
C ARG A 86 2.80 20.01 5.94
N ASN A 87 1.77 19.22 6.26
CA ASN A 87 1.89 18.11 7.21
C ASN A 87 2.80 17.02 6.66
N LYS A 88 2.71 16.74 5.38
CA LYS A 88 3.57 15.74 4.72
C LYS A 88 5.03 16.16 4.76
N ALA A 89 5.31 17.44 4.50
CA ALA A 89 6.68 17.98 4.59
C ALA A 89 7.26 17.80 6.00
N LYS A 90 6.49 18.14 7.02
CA LYS A 90 6.91 17.96 8.42
C LYS A 90 7.16 16.49 8.73
N ASN A 91 6.25 15.60 8.31
CA ASN A 91 6.35 14.17 8.58
C ASN A 91 7.57 13.54 7.91
N ILE A 92 7.83 13.83 6.63
CA ILE A 92 8.96 13.20 5.96
C ILE A 92 10.30 13.74 6.47
N ARG A 93 10.38 15.01 6.85
CA ARG A 93 11.58 15.57 7.47
C ARG A 93 11.84 14.93 8.84
N LEU A 94 10.81 14.84 9.67
CA LEU A 94 10.92 14.23 10.99
C LEU A 94 11.25 12.74 10.86
N CYS A 95 10.60 12.04 9.93
CA CYS A 95 10.90 10.63 9.65
C CYS A 95 12.39 10.45 9.33
N ALA A 96 12.94 11.30 8.44
CA ALA A 96 14.35 11.24 8.08
C ALA A 96 15.25 11.50 9.29
N GLN A 97 14.90 12.47 10.13
CA GLN A 97 15.65 12.77 11.37
C GLN A 97 15.64 11.56 12.32
N GLN A 98 14.49 10.91 12.47
CA GLN A 98 14.36 9.70 13.30
C GLN A 98 15.18 8.54 12.75
N LEU A 99 15.22 8.37 11.43
CA LEU A 99 16.05 7.35 10.79
C LEU A 99 17.54 7.57 11.12
N VAL A 100 17.99 8.81 11.00
CA VAL A 100 19.39 9.17 11.29
C VAL A 100 19.72 8.95 12.79
N GLU A 101 18.84 9.41 13.67
CA GLU A 101 19.07 9.35 15.12
C GLU A 101 18.98 7.95 15.70
N ARG A 102 18.04 7.12 15.20
CA ARG A 102 17.70 5.85 15.82
C ARG A 102 18.16 4.63 15.02
N PHE A 103 18.31 4.76 13.71
CA PHE A 103 18.53 3.63 12.81
C PHE A 103 19.72 3.84 11.87
N ASN A 104 20.62 4.73 12.23
CA ASN A 104 21.86 4.99 11.48
C ASN A 104 21.59 5.39 10.02
N GLY A 105 20.46 6.06 9.77
CA GLY A 105 20.07 6.51 8.43
C GLY A 105 19.42 5.43 7.57
N GLU A 106 19.23 4.22 8.10
CA GLU A 106 18.65 3.10 7.37
C GLU A 106 17.21 2.84 7.74
N VAL A 107 16.44 2.29 6.80
CA VAL A 107 15.05 1.93 7.04
C VAL A 107 15.00 0.63 7.84
N PRO A 108 14.33 0.62 9.01
CA PRO A 108 14.22 -0.60 9.81
C PRO A 108 13.37 -1.66 9.11
N ARG A 109 13.58 -2.93 9.50
CA ARG A 109 12.94 -4.08 8.85
C ARG A 109 11.88 -4.76 9.70
N THR A 110 11.40 -4.10 10.75
CA THR A 110 10.32 -4.62 11.59
C THR A 110 9.15 -3.63 11.59
N ARG A 111 7.95 -4.18 11.71
CA ARG A 111 6.74 -3.35 11.75
C ARG A 111 6.76 -2.46 12.99
N GLU A 112 7.18 -2.99 14.12
CA GLU A 112 7.22 -2.27 15.39
C GLU A 112 8.09 -1.02 15.31
N GLU A 113 9.24 -1.13 14.65
CA GLU A 113 10.14 -0.01 14.48
C GLU A 113 9.63 0.97 13.42
N LEU A 114 9.08 0.46 12.32
CA LEU A 114 8.57 1.31 11.24
C LEU A 114 7.43 2.22 11.70
N VAL A 115 6.49 1.70 12.51
CA VAL A 115 5.34 2.50 12.95
C VAL A 115 5.71 3.56 13.99
N GLN A 116 6.92 3.54 14.52
CA GLN A 116 7.43 4.61 15.39
C GLN A 116 7.81 5.86 14.59
N LEU A 117 8.01 5.73 13.30
CA LEU A 117 8.44 6.83 12.44
C LEU A 117 7.26 7.75 12.11
N ALA A 118 7.56 9.05 11.99
CA ALA A 118 6.56 10.06 11.67
C ALA A 118 5.89 9.76 10.33
N GLY A 119 4.56 9.81 10.30
CA GLY A 119 3.79 9.56 9.09
C GLY A 119 3.65 8.10 8.69
N VAL A 120 4.17 7.17 9.50
CA VAL A 120 4.14 5.73 9.18
C VAL A 120 3.11 5.02 10.05
N GLY A 121 2.02 4.57 9.41
CA GLY A 121 1.05 3.69 10.02
C GLY A 121 1.31 2.24 9.60
N ARG A 122 0.39 1.35 9.99
CA ARG A 122 0.53 -0.08 9.72
C ARG A 122 0.56 -0.40 8.23
N LYS A 123 -0.29 0.26 7.43
CA LYS A 123 -0.30 0.05 5.98
C LYS A 123 1.05 0.41 5.35
N THR A 124 1.58 1.59 5.66
CA THR A 124 2.87 2.04 5.15
C THR A 124 3.98 1.07 5.56
N ALA A 125 3.98 0.63 6.82
CA ALA A 125 4.95 -0.36 7.30
C ALA A 125 4.86 -1.66 6.50
N ASN A 126 3.66 -2.16 6.25
CA ASN A 126 3.46 -3.39 5.48
C ASN A 126 3.94 -3.24 4.02
N VAL A 127 3.69 -2.10 3.40
CA VAL A 127 4.19 -1.82 2.05
C VAL A 127 5.72 -1.86 2.02
N VAL A 128 6.37 -1.18 2.95
CA VAL A 128 7.84 -1.14 3.02
C VAL A 128 8.41 -2.54 3.26
N LEU A 129 7.84 -3.28 4.21
CA LEU A 129 8.31 -4.64 4.51
C LEU A 129 8.21 -5.55 3.28
N SER A 130 7.09 -5.55 2.57
CA SER A 130 6.89 -6.43 1.44
C SER A 130 7.62 -5.97 0.18
N VAL A 131 7.53 -4.70 -0.16
CA VAL A 131 8.07 -4.17 -1.43
C VAL A 131 9.56 -3.93 -1.36
N ALA A 132 10.04 -3.27 -0.30
CA ALA A 132 11.46 -2.94 -0.19
C ALA A 132 12.31 -4.12 0.24
N PHE A 133 11.79 -4.96 1.14
CA PHE A 133 12.58 -6.01 1.78
C PHE A 133 12.15 -7.44 1.44
N GLY A 134 11.06 -7.61 0.70
CA GLY A 134 10.55 -8.94 0.36
C GLY A 134 10.11 -9.77 1.57
N LEU A 135 9.79 -9.11 2.68
CA LEU A 135 9.34 -9.78 3.90
C LEU A 135 7.83 -10.01 3.85
N PRO A 136 7.32 -11.08 4.49
CA PRO A 136 5.89 -11.36 4.48
C PRO A 136 5.10 -10.28 5.20
N ALA A 137 4.29 -9.56 4.45
CA ALA A 137 3.39 -8.53 4.97
C ALA A 137 2.26 -8.30 3.96
N PHE A 138 1.09 -7.95 4.46
CA PHE A 138 -0.08 -7.70 3.62
C PHE A 138 -0.59 -6.29 3.90
N ALA A 139 -0.43 -5.40 2.94
CA ALA A 139 -0.91 -4.03 3.06
C ALA A 139 -2.38 -3.95 2.62
N VAL A 140 -3.24 -3.40 3.47
CA VAL A 140 -4.67 -3.23 3.18
C VAL A 140 -4.95 -1.77 2.89
N ASP A 141 -5.26 -1.47 1.65
CA ASP A 141 -5.71 -0.15 1.22
C ASP A 141 -7.23 -0.18 0.97
N THR A 142 -7.78 0.92 0.46
CA THR A 142 -9.21 1.00 0.15
C THR A 142 -9.66 -0.01 -0.91
N HIS A 143 -8.79 -0.34 -1.87
CA HIS A 143 -9.09 -1.34 -2.91
C HIS A 143 -9.20 -2.74 -2.31
N VAL A 144 -8.22 -3.12 -1.50
CA VAL A 144 -8.20 -4.44 -0.83
C VAL A 144 -9.41 -4.57 0.08
N GLU A 145 -9.71 -3.53 0.88
CA GLU A 145 -10.87 -3.54 1.77
C GLU A 145 -12.16 -3.74 0.98
N ARG A 146 -12.37 -2.98 -0.09
CA ARG A 146 -13.58 -3.09 -0.91
C ARG A 146 -13.72 -4.45 -1.55
N ILE A 147 -12.64 -4.94 -2.18
CA ILE A 147 -12.64 -6.24 -2.87
C ILE A 147 -12.91 -7.38 -1.90
N SER A 148 -12.22 -7.40 -0.77
CA SER A 148 -12.36 -8.48 0.21
C SER A 148 -13.77 -8.53 0.80
N LYS A 149 -14.41 -7.37 0.99
CA LYS A 149 -15.79 -7.30 1.46
C LYS A 149 -16.80 -7.70 0.39
N ARG A 150 -16.63 -7.25 -0.86
CA ARG A 150 -17.51 -7.63 -1.99
C ARG A 150 -17.50 -9.14 -2.23
N LEU A 151 -16.34 -9.76 -2.12
CA LEU A 151 -16.16 -11.21 -2.27
C LEU A 151 -16.47 -11.99 -0.99
N GLN A 152 -16.80 -11.30 0.10
CA GLN A 152 -17.05 -11.93 1.40
C GLN A 152 -15.87 -12.77 1.91
N MET A 153 -14.67 -12.39 1.56
CA MET A 153 -13.45 -12.97 2.15
C MET A 153 -13.36 -12.61 3.63
N VAL A 154 -13.91 -11.45 3.99
CA VAL A 154 -13.97 -10.92 5.35
C VAL A 154 -15.39 -10.45 5.66
N LYS A 155 -15.70 -10.23 6.92
CA LYS A 155 -16.99 -9.69 7.33
C LYS A 155 -17.17 -8.26 6.83
N GLN A 156 -18.41 -7.86 6.50
CA GLN A 156 -18.69 -6.49 6.07
C GLN A 156 -18.32 -5.46 7.13
N SER A 157 -18.44 -5.82 8.42
CA SER A 157 -18.11 -4.95 9.54
C SER A 157 -16.64 -4.97 9.94
N ALA A 158 -15.80 -5.71 9.23
CA ALA A 158 -14.39 -5.86 9.60
C ALA A 158 -13.65 -4.51 9.55
N SER A 159 -12.84 -4.24 10.57
CA SER A 159 -11.90 -3.13 10.58
C SER A 159 -10.76 -3.43 9.61
N VAL A 160 -9.97 -2.41 9.27
CA VAL A 160 -8.80 -2.59 8.38
C VAL A 160 -7.84 -3.64 8.95
N LEU A 161 -7.60 -3.62 10.26
CA LEU A 161 -6.75 -4.62 10.91
C LEU A 161 -7.36 -6.02 10.82
N GLU A 162 -8.65 -6.16 11.03
CA GLU A 162 -9.34 -7.45 10.89
C GLU A 162 -9.29 -7.97 9.45
N VAL A 163 -9.39 -7.09 8.46
CA VAL A 163 -9.22 -7.46 7.04
C VAL A 163 -7.82 -8.04 6.83
N GLU A 164 -6.79 -7.34 7.30
CA GLU A 164 -5.41 -7.81 7.19
C GLU A 164 -5.24 -9.19 7.85
N GLU A 165 -5.67 -9.34 9.09
CA GLU A 165 -5.53 -10.59 9.84
C GLU A 165 -6.27 -11.74 9.18
N THR A 166 -7.48 -11.51 8.70
CA THR A 166 -8.30 -12.53 8.06
C THR A 166 -7.66 -12.99 6.74
N LEU A 167 -7.22 -12.05 5.92
CA LEU A 167 -6.56 -12.38 4.65
C LEU A 167 -5.25 -13.13 4.88
N CYS A 168 -4.47 -12.73 5.89
CA CYS A 168 -3.24 -13.43 6.24
C CYS A 168 -3.49 -14.86 6.70
N LYS A 169 -4.61 -15.12 7.38
CA LYS A 169 -4.98 -16.49 7.77
C LYS A 169 -5.45 -17.34 6.59
N LYS A 170 -6.09 -16.70 5.61
CA LYS A 170 -6.68 -17.42 4.45
C LYS A 170 -5.71 -17.61 3.29
N LEU A 171 -4.63 -16.85 3.23
CA LEU A 171 -3.66 -16.92 2.15
C LEU A 171 -2.31 -17.45 2.64
N PRO A 172 -1.59 -18.22 1.80
CA PRO A 172 -0.23 -18.66 2.13
C PRO A 172 0.68 -17.46 2.38
N LYS A 173 1.53 -17.58 3.39
CA LYS A 173 2.42 -16.51 3.83
C LYS A 173 3.35 -16.01 2.71
N ASP A 174 3.83 -16.92 1.88
CA ASP A 174 4.73 -16.60 0.76
C ASP A 174 4.03 -15.81 -0.37
N LEU A 175 2.69 -15.77 -0.38
CA LEU A 175 1.92 -15.03 -1.38
C LEU A 175 1.47 -13.65 -0.88
N TRP A 176 1.61 -13.32 0.39
CA TRP A 176 1.07 -12.06 0.94
C TRP A 176 1.52 -10.83 0.16
N GLY A 177 2.81 -10.71 -0.09
CA GLY A 177 3.35 -9.55 -0.80
C GLY A 177 2.84 -9.42 -2.23
N LYS A 178 2.68 -10.54 -2.94
CA LYS A 178 2.16 -10.54 -4.30
C LYS A 178 0.65 -10.37 -4.33
N ALA A 179 -0.05 -11.03 -3.42
CA ALA A 179 -1.51 -11.04 -3.39
C ALA A 179 -2.10 -9.64 -3.18
N HIS A 180 -1.49 -8.81 -2.32
CA HIS A 180 -2.04 -7.47 -2.14
C HIS A 180 -1.91 -6.63 -3.42
N HIS A 181 -0.86 -6.80 -4.22
CA HIS A 181 -0.74 -6.13 -5.51
C HIS A 181 -1.79 -6.62 -6.52
N TRP A 182 -2.04 -7.94 -6.57
CA TRP A 182 -3.10 -8.47 -7.44
C TRP A 182 -4.45 -7.91 -7.03
N MET A 183 -4.74 -7.81 -5.74
CA MET A 183 -5.99 -7.26 -5.24
C MET A 183 -6.10 -5.76 -5.50
N ILE A 184 -5.01 -5.01 -5.33
CA ILE A 184 -4.99 -3.57 -5.63
C ILE A 184 -5.28 -3.34 -7.12
N PHE A 185 -4.60 -4.06 -8.01
CA PHE A 185 -4.81 -3.93 -9.44
C PHE A 185 -6.23 -4.35 -9.84
N PHE A 186 -6.71 -5.46 -9.26
CA PHE A 186 -8.06 -5.92 -9.51
C PHE A 186 -9.10 -4.86 -9.11
N GLY A 187 -8.92 -4.23 -7.96
CA GLY A 187 -9.82 -3.16 -7.50
C GLY A 187 -9.67 -1.85 -8.25
N ARG A 188 -8.48 -1.57 -8.75
CA ARG A 188 -8.20 -0.33 -9.47
C ARG A 188 -8.65 -0.38 -10.93
N TYR A 189 -8.52 -1.54 -11.59
CA TYR A 189 -8.68 -1.66 -13.03
C TYR A 189 -9.82 -2.58 -13.49
N HIS A 190 -10.39 -3.42 -12.63
CA HIS A 190 -11.46 -4.35 -12.98
C HIS A 190 -12.69 -4.20 -12.08
N CYS A 191 -12.55 -4.49 -10.80
CA CYS A 191 -13.63 -4.38 -9.81
C CYS A 191 -13.61 -2.98 -9.18
N ILE A 192 -13.80 -1.98 -10.03
CA ILE A 192 -13.71 -0.56 -9.64
C ILE A 192 -14.88 -0.18 -8.73
N ALA A 193 -14.75 0.97 -8.05
CA ALA A 193 -15.72 1.41 -7.05
C ALA A 193 -17.12 1.60 -7.64
N ARG A 194 -17.19 2.23 -8.81
CA ARG A 194 -18.46 2.46 -9.52
C ARG A 194 -18.50 1.66 -10.82
N LYS A 195 -19.60 0.94 -11.04
CA LYS A 195 -19.81 0.13 -12.24
C LYS A 195 -18.69 -0.88 -12.48
N PRO A 196 -18.46 -1.79 -11.53
CA PRO A 196 -17.45 -2.83 -11.73
C PRO A 196 -17.78 -3.72 -12.92
N LYS A 197 -16.78 -4.33 -13.52
CA LYS A 197 -16.90 -5.15 -14.73
C LYS A 197 -17.39 -6.56 -14.41
N CYS A 198 -18.57 -6.68 -13.77
CA CYS A 198 -19.09 -7.96 -13.29
C CYS A 198 -19.42 -8.95 -14.40
N ALA A 199 -20.00 -8.47 -15.51
CA ALA A 199 -20.43 -9.33 -16.61
C ALA A 199 -19.30 -10.16 -17.22
N SER A 200 -18.07 -9.64 -17.23
CA SER A 200 -16.89 -10.31 -17.76
C SER A 200 -15.96 -10.82 -16.66
N CYS A 201 -16.41 -10.81 -15.39
CA CYS A 201 -15.55 -11.14 -14.27
C CYS A 201 -15.39 -12.65 -14.08
N PRO A 202 -14.16 -13.17 -14.01
CA PRO A 202 -13.93 -14.60 -13.77
C PRO A 202 -14.36 -15.08 -12.39
N LEU A 203 -14.67 -14.14 -11.46
CA LEU A 203 -15.09 -14.46 -10.10
C LEU A 203 -16.61 -14.39 -9.92
N LEU A 204 -17.38 -14.17 -10.98
CA LEU A 204 -18.83 -13.97 -10.89
C LEU A 204 -19.53 -15.14 -10.18
N ASP A 205 -19.08 -16.37 -10.40
CA ASP A 205 -19.67 -17.56 -9.80
C ASP A 205 -19.58 -17.58 -8.27
N ILE A 206 -18.53 -17.00 -7.72
CA ILE A 206 -18.28 -17.02 -6.27
C ILE A 206 -18.49 -15.65 -5.60
N CYS A 207 -18.81 -14.62 -6.38
CA CYS A 207 -18.95 -13.26 -5.87
C CYS A 207 -20.41 -12.92 -5.56
N ALA A 208 -20.73 -12.79 -4.27
CA ALA A 208 -22.08 -12.41 -3.86
C ALA A 208 -22.47 -11.01 -4.36
N TYR A 209 -21.52 -10.08 -4.41
CA TYR A 209 -21.75 -8.73 -4.89
C TYR A 209 -22.07 -8.71 -6.38
N GLY A 210 -21.28 -9.40 -7.19
CA GLY A 210 -21.48 -9.44 -8.65
C GLY A 210 -22.79 -10.08 -9.09
N LYS A 211 -23.27 -11.03 -8.30
CA LYS A 211 -24.56 -11.70 -8.60
C LYS A 211 -25.77 -10.80 -8.38
N LYS A 212 -25.60 -9.69 -7.66
CA LYS A 212 -26.67 -8.71 -7.42
C LYS A 212 -26.68 -7.59 -8.47
N GLU A 213 -25.63 -7.44 -9.25
CA GLU A 213 -25.49 -6.47 -10.31
C GLU A 213 -26.00 -7.09 -11.64
#